data_8553ae6443c39804eecddcad97842827
#
_entry.id   8553ae6443c39804eecddcad97842827
#
_cell.length_a   1.000
_cell.length_b   1.000
_cell.length_c   1.000
_cell.angle_alpha   90.00
_cell.angle_beta   90.00
_cell.angle_gamma   90.00
#
_symmetry.space_group_name_H-M   'P 1'
#
loop_
_entity.id
_entity.type
_entity.pdbx_description
1 polymer ?
#
loop_
_entity_poly.entity_id
_entity_poly.type
_entity_poly.pdbx_seq_one_letter_code
_entity_poly.pdbx_strand_id
1 'polypeptide(L)'
;MPNTNGMEAQGYDDKKNNFKPSIRVYLPKASQQPARAVIICPGGGYGHLAMAHEGYDWAPFFNEQGIAAIVLKYRMPNGNREVPMSDAYEAIRYAKEHASEWNINPDCIGIMGFSAGAHLASTVATHASEELRPAFQILFYPVISMESKYGHGGSCRQFLGERATEELKKEFSNEYQVDSLTPRAFIALSDDDRGVVPMNSIRYYSALKEKEIPAAMYIYPSGGHGWGMKDSFKFRNEMLMELKAWLMTF
;
A
#
# COMPACT_ATOMS: atom_id res chain seq x y z
N MET A 1 9.18 8.73 13.03
CA MET A 1 9.81 9.05 11.72
C MET A 1 9.83 10.55 11.47
N PRO A 2 10.87 11.17 10.91
CA PRO A 2 10.84 12.60 10.64
C PRO A 2 9.84 12.94 9.51
N ASN A 3 9.05 13.97 9.70
CA ASN A 3 8.25 14.57 8.64
C ASN A 3 9.16 15.47 7.79
N THR A 4 9.51 15.05 6.58
CA THR A 4 10.50 15.73 5.74
C THR A 4 9.94 16.86 4.89
N ASN A 5 8.64 17.12 4.88
CA ASN A 5 7.99 18.11 4.02
C ASN A 5 8.45 18.07 2.54
N GLY A 6 8.91 16.90 2.08
CA GLY A 6 9.30 16.65 0.70
C GLY A 6 10.68 17.18 0.28
N MET A 7 11.50 17.69 1.17
CA MET A 7 12.89 18.02 0.85
C MET A 7 13.73 16.74 0.84
N GLU A 8 14.16 16.34 -0.34
CA GLU A 8 15.09 15.22 -0.52
C GLU A 8 16.54 15.71 -0.47
N ALA A 9 17.40 14.93 0.16
CA ALA A 9 18.83 15.25 0.18
C ALA A 9 19.42 15.18 -1.24
N GLN A 10 20.38 16.05 -1.57
CA GLN A 10 21.16 15.93 -2.80
C GLN A 10 21.85 14.56 -2.86
N GLY A 11 21.80 13.91 -4.03
CA GLY A 11 22.42 12.59 -4.21
C GLY A 11 21.58 11.41 -3.72
N TYR A 12 20.29 11.62 -3.51
CA TYR A 12 19.34 10.58 -3.19
C TYR A 12 19.35 9.44 -4.23
N ASP A 13 19.42 8.20 -3.74
CA ASP A 13 19.37 7.01 -4.57
C ASP A 13 18.63 5.89 -3.79
N ASP A 14 17.43 5.53 -4.27
CA ASP A 14 16.58 4.50 -3.66
C ASP A 14 17.33 3.17 -3.48
N LYS A 15 18.08 2.74 -4.50
CA LYS A 15 18.79 1.45 -4.47
C LYS A 15 19.88 1.41 -3.42
N LYS A 16 20.52 2.53 -3.13
CA LYS A 16 21.59 2.62 -2.13
C LYS A 16 21.07 2.80 -0.72
N ASN A 17 19.76 3.07 -0.54
CA ASN A 17 19.17 3.42 0.76
C ASN A 17 19.96 4.53 1.49
N ASN A 18 20.47 5.51 0.73
CA ASN A 18 21.27 6.61 1.28
C ASN A 18 20.41 7.72 1.92
N PHE A 19 19.19 7.39 2.31
CA PHE A 19 18.24 8.26 2.99
C PHE A 19 17.70 7.60 4.27
N LYS A 20 17.17 8.40 5.16
CA LYS A 20 16.39 7.90 6.29
C LYS A 20 14.95 7.69 5.84
N PRO A 21 14.28 6.59 6.25
CA PRO A 21 12.86 6.43 5.99
C PRO A 21 12.10 7.60 6.62
N SER A 22 11.06 8.06 5.94
CA SER A 22 10.32 9.24 6.38
C SER A 22 8.87 9.17 5.95
N ILE A 23 8.03 9.96 6.60
CA ILE A 23 6.65 10.17 6.22
C ILE A 23 6.42 11.64 5.87
N ARG A 24 5.46 11.85 4.96
CA ARG A 24 4.90 13.18 4.69
C ARG A 24 3.42 13.15 5.00
N VAL A 25 3.02 14.01 5.94
CA VAL A 25 1.66 14.03 6.48
C VAL A 25 0.87 15.18 5.85
N TYR A 26 -0.33 14.86 5.38
CA TYR A 26 -1.31 15.80 4.83
C TYR A 26 -2.60 15.64 5.63
N LEU A 27 -2.90 16.64 6.42
CA LEU A 27 -4.09 16.64 7.27
C LEU A 27 -5.29 17.24 6.52
N PRO A 28 -6.50 16.68 6.69
CA PRO A 28 -7.72 17.28 6.17
C PRO A 28 -8.04 18.59 6.91
N LYS A 29 -9.06 19.32 6.45
CA LYS A 29 -9.57 20.46 7.21
C LYS A 29 -9.95 20.02 8.61
N ALA A 30 -9.63 20.85 9.59
CA ALA A 30 -9.96 20.58 10.98
C ALA A 30 -11.46 20.31 11.18
N SER A 31 -11.77 19.26 11.92
CA SER A 31 -13.12 18.89 12.32
C SER A 31 -13.18 18.64 13.83
N GLN A 32 -14.40 18.59 14.40
CA GLN A 32 -14.58 18.28 15.83
C GLN A 32 -14.30 16.78 16.11
N GLN A 33 -14.46 15.92 15.12
CA GLN A 33 -14.23 14.49 15.25
C GLN A 33 -12.85 14.13 14.69
N PRO A 34 -12.11 13.21 15.34
CA PRO A 34 -10.86 12.70 14.81
C PRO A 34 -11.04 12.06 13.43
N ALA A 35 -10.17 12.40 12.49
CA ALA A 35 -10.18 11.89 11.13
C ALA A 35 -9.68 10.44 11.07
N ARG A 36 -10.13 9.68 10.08
CA ARG A 36 -9.39 8.47 9.65
C ARG A 36 -8.06 8.88 9.05
N ALA A 37 -7.11 7.95 8.99
CA ALA A 37 -5.85 8.16 8.29
C ALA A 37 -5.54 6.98 7.36
N VAL A 38 -4.71 7.22 6.35
CA VAL A 38 -4.20 6.18 5.46
C VAL A 38 -2.71 6.36 5.24
N ILE A 39 -1.93 5.30 5.48
CA ILE A 39 -0.51 5.24 5.15
C ILE A 39 -0.38 4.77 3.71
N ILE A 40 0.30 5.54 2.88
CA ILE A 40 0.43 5.30 1.43
C ILE A 40 1.83 4.80 1.12
N CYS A 41 1.92 3.59 0.56
CA CYS A 41 3.14 2.91 0.15
C CYS A 41 3.26 2.93 -1.38
N PRO A 42 4.06 3.84 -1.99
CA PRO A 42 4.26 3.88 -3.42
C PRO A 42 4.87 2.59 -3.98
N GLY A 43 4.61 2.29 -5.25
CA GLY A 43 5.23 1.18 -5.95
C GLY A 43 6.61 1.53 -6.52
N GLY A 44 7.12 0.62 -7.36
CA GLY A 44 8.42 0.75 -8.01
C GLY A 44 9.25 -0.52 -7.97
N GLY A 45 8.59 -1.69 -7.87
CA GLY A 45 9.23 -3.01 -7.94
C GLY A 45 10.20 -3.32 -6.79
N TYR A 46 10.13 -2.57 -5.70
CA TYR A 46 11.13 -2.55 -4.61
C TYR A 46 12.53 -2.09 -5.06
N GLY A 47 12.65 -1.43 -6.21
CA GLY A 47 13.90 -0.89 -6.73
C GLY A 47 13.95 0.64 -6.76
N HIS A 48 12.81 1.29 -6.60
CA HIS A 48 12.63 2.74 -6.48
C HIS A 48 11.23 3.04 -5.91
N LEU A 49 10.90 4.32 -5.73
CA LEU A 49 9.59 4.76 -5.25
C LEU A 49 8.95 5.74 -6.24
N ALA A 50 7.74 5.42 -6.71
CA ALA A 50 6.94 6.29 -7.58
C ALA A 50 6.19 7.35 -6.75
N MET A 51 6.94 8.22 -6.05
CA MET A 51 6.45 9.10 -4.99
C MET A 51 5.38 10.11 -5.43
N ALA A 52 5.35 10.52 -6.72
CA ALA A 52 4.37 11.48 -7.21
C ALA A 52 2.99 10.83 -7.36
N HIS A 53 2.76 10.13 -8.48
CA HIS A 53 1.43 9.61 -8.88
C HIS A 53 0.93 8.40 -8.06
N GLU A 54 1.81 7.75 -7.29
CA GLU A 54 1.47 6.66 -6.35
C GLU A 54 1.67 7.08 -4.88
N GLY A 55 1.89 8.36 -4.64
CA GLY A 55 2.11 8.91 -3.30
C GLY A 55 1.45 10.26 -3.10
N TYR A 56 2.19 11.35 -3.37
CA TYR A 56 1.77 12.70 -3.02
C TYR A 56 0.47 13.16 -3.69
N ASP A 57 0.24 12.76 -4.94
CA ASP A 57 -0.93 13.18 -5.71
C ASP A 57 -2.27 12.63 -5.17
N TRP A 58 -2.20 11.66 -4.24
CA TRP A 58 -3.37 11.12 -3.55
C TRP A 58 -3.84 11.95 -2.35
N ALA A 59 -2.97 12.80 -1.82
CA ALA A 59 -3.28 13.56 -0.61
C ALA A 59 -4.52 14.47 -0.76
N PRO A 60 -4.70 15.22 -1.87
CA PRO A 60 -5.90 16.03 -2.05
C PRO A 60 -7.18 15.21 -2.03
N PHE A 61 -7.22 14.06 -2.72
CA PHE A 61 -8.38 13.17 -2.74
C PHE A 61 -8.79 12.74 -1.32
N PHE A 62 -7.84 12.24 -0.53
CA PHE A 62 -8.15 11.81 0.84
C PHE A 62 -8.54 12.97 1.75
N ASN A 63 -7.86 14.10 1.65
CA ASN A 63 -8.19 15.28 2.46
C ASN A 63 -9.60 15.83 2.16
N GLU A 64 -10.05 15.78 0.91
CA GLU A 64 -11.44 16.12 0.52
C GLU A 64 -12.47 15.17 1.14
N GLN A 65 -12.09 13.92 1.42
CA GLN A 65 -12.94 12.94 2.12
C GLN A 65 -12.81 13.02 3.67
N GLY A 66 -12.07 14.00 4.20
CA GLY A 66 -11.81 14.13 5.63
C GLY A 66 -10.86 13.07 6.19
N ILE A 67 -9.99 12.50 5.35
CA ILE A 67 -9.03 11.45 5.72
C ILE A 67 -7.61 12.03 5.65
N ALA A 68 -6.80 11.82 6.69
CA ALA A 68 -5.39 12.19 6.67
C ALA A 68 -4.61 11.24 5.76
N ALA A 69 -3.79 11.80 4.86
CA ALA A 69 -2.90 11.02 4.01
C ALA A 69 -1.46 11.09 4.55
N ILE A 70 -0.83 9.93 4.74
CA ILE A 70 0.52 9.79 5.28
C ILE A 70 1.35 9.03 4.26
N VAL A 71 2.10 9.75 3.42
CA VAL A 71 2.92 9.14 2.36
C VAL A 71 4.23 8.66 2.95
N LEU A 72 4.47 7.35 2.84
CA LEU A 72 5.66 6.70 3.36
C LEU A 72 6.75 6.59 2.29
N LYS A 73 7.92 7.14 2.60
CA LYS A 73 9.16 6.91 1.86
C LYS A 73 9.93 5.79 2.57
N TYR A 74 9.64 4.56 2.18
CA TYR A 74 10.27 3.38 2.76
C TYR A 74 11.56 3.00 2.04
N ARG A 75 12.48 2.35 2.74
CA ARG A 75 13.77 1.89 2.19
C ARG A 75 13.59 0.65 1.32
N MET A 76 14.45 0.53 0.32
CA MET A 76 14.47 -0.66 -0.54
C MET A 76 14.98 -1.88 0.23
N PRO A 77 14.37 -3.06 0.01
CA PRO A 77 14.75 -4.28 0.73
C PRO A 77 16.14 -4.78 0.37
N ASN A 78 16.55 -4.69 -0.89
CA ASN A 78 17.82 -5.24 -1.36
C ASN A 78 18.04 -6.69 -0.89
N GLY A 79 17.01 -7.53 -0.97
CA GLY A 79 16.99 -8.90 -0.49
C GLY A 79 16.68 -9.09 1.00
N ASN A 80 16.50 -8.01 1.75
CA ASN A 80 16.11 -8.06 3.17
C ASN A 80 14.73 -7.43 3.38
N ARG A 81 13.70 -8.24 3.38
CA ARG A 81 12.30 -7.85 3.55
C ARG A 81 11.99 -7.08 4.84
N GLU A 82 12.78 -7.33 5.89
CA GLU A 82 12.58 -6.66 7.19
C GLU A 82 12.76 -5.13 7.10
N VAL A 83 13.53 -4.66 6.11
CA VAL A 83 13.81 -3.23 5.94
C VAL A 83 12.53 -2.45 5.62
N PRO A 84 11.81 -2.69 4.50
CA PRO A 84 10.57 -1.97 4.22
C PRO A 84 9.44 -2.31 5.18
N MET A 85 9.38 -3.54 5.72
CA MET A 85 8.37 -3.93 6.70
C MET A 85 8.53 -3.14 7.99
N SER A 86 9.74 -3.03 8.53
CA SER A 86 10.01 -2.21 9.72
C SER A 86 9.66 -0.74 9.51
N ASP A 87 9.92 -0.19 8.31
CA ASP A 87 9.56 1.19 8.00
C ASP A 87 8.04 1.39 7.95
N ALA A 88 7.29 0.41 7.43
CA ALA A 88 5.83 0.46 7.41
C ALA A 88 5.22 0.30 8.81
N TYR A 89 5.73 -0.61 9.62
CA TYR A 89 5.31 -0.77 11.02
C TYR A 89 5.61 0.49 11.85
N GLU A 90 6.77 1.09 11.63
CA GLU A 90 7.14 2.33 12.30
C GLU A 90 6.25 3.50 11.88
N ALA A 91 5.84 3.56 10.60
CA ALA A 91 4.89 4.58 10.15
C ALA A 91 3.53 4.47 10.85
N ILE A 92 3.02 3.23 11.06
CA ILE A 92 1.77 3.00 11.80
C ILE A 92 1.95 3.40 13.26
N ARG A 93 3.02 2.96 13.91
CA ARG A 93 3.30 3.30 15.31
C ARG A 93 3.39 4.81 15.51
N TYR A 94 4.17 5.46 14.67
CA TYR A 94 4.36 6.91 14.72
C TYR A 94 3.04 7.67 14.51
N ALA A 95 2.19 7.21 13.58
CA ALA A 95 0.88 7.81 13.37
C ALA A 95 -0.03 7.64 14.60
N LYS A 96 -0.01 6.47 15.26
CA LYS A 96 -0.75 6.23 16.50
C LYS A 96 -0.25 7.13 17.65
N GLU A 97 1.05 7.26 17.81
CA GLU A 97 1.66 8.12 18.86
C GLU A 97 1.33 9.60 18.67
N HIS A 98 1.18 10.08 17.43
CA HIS A 98 0.84 11.48 17.11
C HIS A 98 -0.65 11.69 16.82
N ALA A 99 -1.49 10.69 17.09
CA ALA A 99 -2.91 10.74 16.76
C ALA A 99 -3.65 11.94 17.37
N SER A 100 -3.35 12.28 18.61
CA SER A 100 -3.92 13.44 19.29
C SER A 100 -3.47 14.76 18.67
N GLU A 101 -2.18 14.89 18.33
CA GLU A 101 -1.61 16.09 17.70
C GLU A 101 -2.23 16.34 16.31
N TRP A 102 -2.44 15.26 15.54
CA TRP A 102 -2.96 15.34 14.17
C TRP A 102 -4.49 15.27 14.10
N ASN A 103 -5.17 15.13 15.23
CA ASN A 103 -6.62 14.92 15.30
C ASN A 103 -7.08 13.77 14.40
N ILE A 104 -6.40 12.62 14.51
CA ILE A 104 -6.76 11.36 13.84
C ILE A 104 -7.16 10.30 14.87
N ASN A 105 -8.00 9.37 14.45
CA ASN A 105 -8.38 8.21 15.26
C ASN A 105 -7.30 7.12 15.12
N PRO A 106 -6.57 6.75 16.19
CA PRO A 106 -5.52 5.72 16.13
C PRO A 106 -6.04 4.33 15.76
N ASP A 107 -7.33 4.05 15.98
CA ASP A 107 -7.96 2.77 15.63
C ASP A 107 -8.50 2.74 14.19
N CYS A 108 -8.43 3.86 13.48
CA CYS A 108 -8.93 4.01 12.11
C CYS A 108 -7.80 4.40 11.14
N ILE A 109 -6.63 3.83 11.32
CA ILE A 109 -5.48 4.00 10.41
C ILE A 109 -5.45 2.83 9.42
N GLY A 110 -5.68 3.13 8.14
CA GLY A 110 -5.56 2.17 7.05
C GLY A 110 -4.19 2.19 6.39
N ILE A 111 -3.99 1.25 5.47
CA ILE A 111 -2.81 1.20 4.62
C ILE A 111 -3.22 1.11 3.15
N MET A 112 -2.49 1.80 2.29
CA MET A 112 -2.69 1.82 0.85
C MET A 112 -1.38 1.53 0.16
N GLY A 113 -1.44 0.82 -0.96
CA GLY A 113 -0.22 0.58 -1.73
C GLY A 113 -0.49 0.35 -3.21
N PHE A 114 0.59 0.45 -3.98
CA PHE A 114 0.61 0.33 -5.44
C PHE A 114 1.66 -0.70 -5.86
N SER A 115 1.31 -1.65 -6.73
CA SER A 115 2.28 -2.62 -7.26
C SER A 115 3.08 -3.31 -6.13
N ALA A 116 4.40 -3.16 -6.08
CA ALA A 116 5.23 -3.65 -4.98
C ALA A 116 4.90 -2.99 -3.63
N GLY A 117 4.50 -1.71 -3.62
CA GLY A 117 4.00 -1.05 -2.40
C GLY A 117 2.68 -1.63 -1.92
N ALA A 118 1.85 -2.16 -2.82
CA ALA A 118 0.65 -2.90 -2.45
C ALA A 118 0.98 -4.30 -1.89
N HIS A 119 2.09 -4.90 -2.34
CA HIS A 119 2.63 -6.09 -1.68
C HIS A 119 3.03 -5.76 -0.24
N LEU A 120 3.79 -4.67 -0.03
CA LEU A 120 4.14 -4.23 1.33
C LEU A 120 2.90 -3.97 2.18
N ALA A 121 1.89 -3.26 1.63
CA ALA A 121 0.65 -2.96 2.32
C ALA A 121 -0.13 -4.23 2.70
N SER A 122 -0.28 -5.19 1.79
CA SER A 122 -0.95 -6.47 2.07
C SER A 122 -0.12 -7.36 3.00
N THR A 123 1.23 -7.30 2.95
CA THR A 123 2.09 -7.98 3.92
C THR A 123 1.87 -7.43 5.33
N VAL A 124 1.83 -6.12 5.49
CA VAL A 124 1.49 -5.51 6.80
C VAL A 124 0.09 -5.93 7.24
N ALA A 125 -0.89 -5.94 6.33
CA ALA A 125 -2.27 -6.33 6.64
C ALA A 125 -2.42 -7.79 7.11
N THR A 126 -1.53 -8.69 6.68
CA THR A 126 -1.60 -10.13 6.97
C THR A 126 -0.61 -10.60 8.03
N HIS A 127 0.54 -9.93 8.20
CA HIS A 127 1.63 -10.37 9.09
C HIS A 127 1.79 -9.51 10.35
N ALA A 128 1.20 -8.31 10.40
CA ALA A 128 1.35 -7.45 11.56
C ALA A 128 0.73 -8.06 12.82
N SER A 129 1.30 -7.73 13.97
CA SER A 129 0.62 -7.97 15.25
C SER A 129 -0.70 -7.19 15.28
N GLU A 130 -1.63 -7.60 16.13
CA GLU A 130 -2.93 -6.95 16.27
C GLU A 130 -2.80 -5.43 16.53
N GLU A 131 -1.83 -5.02 17.34
CA GLU A 131 -1.56 -3.61 17.66
C GLU A 131 -1.17 -2.76 16.42
N LEU A 132 -0.43 -3.35 15.47
CA LEU A 132 0.07 -2.66 14.27
C LEU A 132 -0.73 -2.99 13.00
N ARG A 133 -1.78 -3.82 13.13
CA ARG A 133 -2.62 -4.19 11.99
C ARG A 133 -3.46 -2.98 11.55
N PRO A 134 -3.48 -2.65 10.26
CA PRO A 134 -4.27 -1.53 9.77
C PRO A 134 -5.78 -1.83 9.86
N ALA A 135 -6.61 -0.80 10.00
CA ALA A 135 -8.07 -0.92 10.06
C ALA A 135 -8.71 -1.28 8.71
N PHE A 136 -8.06 -0.94 7.61
CA PHE A 136 -8.46 -1.23 6.23
C PHE A 136 -7.25 -1.21 5.30
N GLN A 137 -7.40 -1.83 4.12
CA GLN A 137 -6.36 -1.82 3.09
C GLN A 137 -6.92 -1.41 1.72
N ILE A 138 -6.12 -0.67 0.95
CA ILE A 138 -6.43 -0.21 -0.41
C ILE A 138 -5.27 -0.62 -1.31
N LEU A 139 -5.54 -1.46 -2.30
CA LEU A 139 -4.51 -2.11 -3.11
C LEU A 139 -4.74 -1.83 -4.60
N PHE A 140 -3.79 -1.16 -5.23
CA PHE A 140 -3.83 -0.86 -6.66
C PHE A 140 -2.87 -1.77 -7.43
N TYR A 141 -3.38 -2.49 -8.43
CA TYR A 141 -2.64 -3.44 -9.27
C TYR A 141 -1.55 -4.19 -8.48
N PRO A 142 -1.96 -4.83 -7.34
CA PRO A 142 -1.02 -5.30 -6.35
C PRO A 142 -0.18 -6.47 -6.84
N VAL A 143 1.11 -6.43 -6.56
CA VAL A 143 1.87 -7.67 -6.38
C VAL A 143 1.34 -8.34 -5.12
N ILE A 144 1.00 -9.61 -5.20
CA ILE A 144 0.49 -10.42 -4.09
C ILE A 144 1.30 -11.70 -3.95
N SER A 145 1.41 -12.46 -5.04
CA SER A 145 2.16 -13.71 -5.07
C SER A 145 3.64 -13.46 -5.31
N MET A 146 4.48 -14.17 -4.57
CA MET A 146 5.92 -14.27 -4.82
C MET A 146 6.30 -15.55 -5.57
N GLU A 147 5.31 -16.43 -5.85
CA GLU A 147 5.51 -17.64 -6.63
C GLU A 147 5.73 -17.32 -8.12
N SER A 148 6.55 -18.11 -8.80
CA SER A 148 6.98 -17.86 -10.19
C SER A 148 5.84 -17.83 -11.21
N LYS A 149 4.72 -18.50 -10.93
CA LYS A 149 3.61 -18.61 -11.87
C LYS A 149 2.86 -17.29 -12.09
N TYR A 150 2.65 -16.50 -11.04
CA TYR A 150 1.87 -15.27 -11.10
C TYR A 150 2.63 -14.07 -10.52
N GLY A 151 3.70 -14.33 -9.76
CA GLY A 151 4.46 -13.31 -9.08
C GLY A 151 5.26 -12.41 -10.02
N HIS A 152 5.46 -11.17 -9.60
CA HIS A 152 6.39 -10.27 -10.27
C HIS A 152 7.82 -10.60 -9.85
N GLY A 153 8.57 -11.28 -10.72
CA GLY A 153 9.92 -11.80 -10.42
C GLY A 153 10.91 -10.74 -9.95
N GLY A 154 10.81 -9.51 -10.45
CA GLY A 154 11.64 -8.38 -9.99
C GLY A 154 11.36 -8.05 -8.53
N SER A 155 10.10 -7.90 -8.14
CA SER A 155 9.72 -7.64 -6.74
C SER A 155 10.11 -8.79 -5.82
N CYS A 156 9.93 -10.03 -6.26
CA CYS A 156 10.33 -11.20 -5.49
C CYS A 156 11.84 -11.18 -5.17
N ARG A 157 12.68 -10.99 -6.19
CA ARG A 157 14.16 -10.92 -5.99
C ARG A 157 14.57 -9.77 -5.10
N GLN A 158 13.98 -8.59 -5.28
CA GLN A 158 14.31 -7.43 -4.45
C GLN A 158 13.87 -7.61 -3.00
N PHE A 159 12.70 -8.20 -2.77
CA PHE A 159 12.12 -8.35 -1.43
C PHE A 159 12.70 -9.53 -0.66
N LEU A 160 12.83 -10.70 -1.30
CA LEU A 160 13.25 -11.95 -0.67
C LEU A 160 14.71 -12.33 -0.93
N GLY A 161 15.37 -11.69 -1.92
CA GLY A 161 16.71 -12.04 -2.37
C GLY A 161 16.73 -13.07 -3.52
N GLU A 162 17.89 -13.19 -4.17
CA GLU A 162 18.08 -14.03 -5.36
C GLU A 162 17.89 -15.53 -5.08
N ARG A 163 18.10 -15.95 -3.84
CA ARG A 163 18.08 -17.37 -3.41
C ARG A 163 16.91 -17.68 -2.49
N ALA A 164 15.79 -16.98 -2.64
CA ALA A 164 14.58 -17.26 -1.86
C ALA A 164 14.09 -18.70 -2.09
N THR A 165 13.83 -19.43 -0.99
CA THR A 165 13.24 -20.77 -1.06
C THR A 165 11.75 -20.71 -1.43
N GLU A 166 11.18 -21.83 -1.88
CA GLU A 166 9.74 -21.87 -2.20
C GLU A 166 8.87 -21.66 -0.95
N GLU A 167 9.33 -22.12 0.21
CA GLU A 167 8.68 -21.89 1.51
C GLU A 167 8.62 -20.40 1.82
N LEU A 168 9.75 -19.68 1.64
CA LEU A 168 9.81 -18.23 1.85
C LEU A 168 8.94 -17.45 0.85
N LYS A 169 8.91 -17.88 -0.42
CA LYS A 169 8.01 -17.30 -1.41
C LYS A 169 6.55 -17.50 -1.03
N LYS A 170 6.20 -18.69 -0.56
CA LYS A 170 4.84 -18.99 -0.10
C LYS A 170 4.47 -18.19 1.15
N GLU A 171 5.39 -18.03 2.09
CA GLU A 171 5.21 -17.22 3.31
C GLU A 171 4.87 -15.76 2.95
N PHE A 172 5.52 -15.19 1.92
CA PHE A 172 5.27 -13.83 1.47
C PHE A 172 4.38 -13.71 0.22
N SER A 173 3.69 -14.79 -0.13
CA SER A 173 2.54 -14.76 -1.05
C SER A 173 1.28 -14.54 -0.22
N ASN A 174 0.82 -13.28 -0.18
CA ASN A 174 -0.15 -12.82 0.80
C ASN A 174 -1.54 -13.47 0.66
N GLU A 175 -1.86 -14.04 -0.49
CA GLU A 175 -3.07 -14.85 -0.68
C GLU A 175 -3.12 -16.10 0.23
N TYR A 176 -1.99 -16.59 0.71
CA TYR A 176 -1.93 -17.70 1.66
C TYR A 176 -1.93 -17.27 3.14
N GLN A 177 -1.78 -15.98 3.39
CA GLN A 177 -1.61 -15.42 4.73
C GLN A 177 -2.88 -14.73 5.26
N VAL A 178 -3.95 -14.75 4.49
CA VAL A 178 -5.24 -14.16 4.90
C VAL A 178 -5.82 -14.97 6.06
N ASP A 179 -6.09 -14.30 7.16
CA ASP A 179 -6.71 -14.83 8.38
C ASP A 179 -8.00 -14.05 8.73
N SER A 180 -8.67 -14.43 9.81
CA SER A 180 -9.89 -13.77 10.30
C SER A 180 -9.68 -12.35 10.82
N LEU A 181 -8.43 -11.95 11.07
CA LEU A 181 -8.05 -10.61 11.53
C LEU A 181 -7.60 -9.71 10.37
N THR A 182 -7.48 -10.25 9.16
CA THR A 182 -7.11 -9.48 7.97
C THR A 182 -8.16 -8.41 7.71
N PRO A 183 -7.77 -7.12 7.56
CA PRO A 183 -8.72 -6.03 7.42
C PRO A 183 -9.44 -6.04 6.07
N ARG A 184 -10.61 -5.38 6.03
CA ARG A 184 -11.36 -5.14 4.79
C ARG A 184 -10.51 -4.55 3.70
N ALA A 185 -10.81 -4.86 2.44
CA ALA A 185 -9.99 -4.49 1.31
C ALA A 185 -10.76 -3.82 0.16
N PHE A 186 -10.12 -2.80 -0.42
CA PHE A 186 -10.44 -2.28 -1.76
C PHE A 186 -9.30 -2.69 -2.71
N ILE A 187 -9.63 -3.27 -3.85
CA ILE A 187 -8.66 -3.72 -4.85
C ILE A 187 -9.06 -3.14 -6.21
N ALA A 188 -8.12 -2.52 -6.91
CA ALA A 188 -8.35 -2.00 -8.26
C ALA A 188 -7.18 -2.31 -9.19
N LEU A 189 -7.48 -2.76 -10.41
CA LEU A 189 -6.47 -3.18 -11.38
C LEU A 189 -7.00 -3.04 -12.81
N SER A 190 -6.13 -3.21 -13.80
CA SER A 190 -6.50 -3.32 -15.22
C SER A 190 -6.43 -4.75 -15.70
N ASP A 191 -7.38 -5.16 -16.55
CA ASP A 191 -7.42 -6.49 -17.16
C ASP A 191 -6.22 -6.76 -18.09
N ASP A 192 -5.75 -5.71 -18.76
CA ASP A 192 -4.62 -5.74 -19.69
C ASP A 192 -3.24 -5.54 -19.01
N ASP A 193 -3.16 -5.62 -17.68
CA ASP A 193 -1.88 -5.51 -16.97
C ASP A 193 -0.98 -6.72 -17.24
N ARG A 194 0.13 -6.48 -17.94
CA ARG A 194 1.15 -7.49 -18.25
C ARG A 194 2.36 -7.45 -17.31
N GLY A 195 2.47 -6.42 -16.48
CA GLY A 195 3.53 -6.27 -15.48
C GLY A 195 3.22 -7.07 -14.23
N VAL A 196 2.01 -6.89 -13.70
CA VAL A 196 1.48 -7.66 -12.58
C VAL A 196 0.13 -8.24 -13.01
N VAL A 197 0.14 -9.49 -13.39
CA VAL A 197 -1.05 -10.14 -13.98
C VAL A 197 -2.25 -10.12 -13.03
N PRO A 198 -3.49 -9.96 -13.55
CA PRO A 198 -4.73 -9.87 -12.76
C PRO A 198 -4.93 -10.99 -11.73
N MET A 199 -4.34 -12.16 -11.97
CA MET A 199 -4.41 -13.29 -11.05
C MET A 199 -3.87 -13.01 -9.66
N ASN A 200 -2.96 -12.06 -9.49
CA ASN A 200 -2.54 -11.61 -8.15
C ASN A 200 -3.75 -11.11 -7.34
N SER A 201 -4.48 -10.15 -7.89
CA SER A 201 -5.67 -9.56 -7.25
C SER A 201 -6.80 -10.58 -7.06
N ILE A 202 -7.06 -11.40 -8.08
CA ILE A 202 -8.12 -12.41 -8.05
C ILE A 202 -7.88 -13.43 -6.94
N ARG A 203 -6.66 -13.94 -6.81
CA ARG A 203 -6.29 -14.91 -5.75
C ARG A 203 -6.43 -14.29 -4.35
N TYR A 204 -5.97 -13.05 -4.18
CA TYR A 204 -6.09 -12.37 -2.89
C TYR A 204 -7.56 -12.08 -2.53
N TYR A 205 -8.34 -11.60 -3.49
CA TYR A 205 -9.78 -11.40 -3.30
C TYR A 205 -10.48 -12.73 -2.91
N SER A 206 -10.17 -13.83 -3.60
CA SER A 206 -10.73 -15.14 -3.27
C SER A 206 -10.38 -15.57 -1.85
N ALA A 207 -9.11 -15.42 -1.44
CA ALA A 207 -8.67 -15.73 -0.09
C ALA A 207 -9.39 -14.87 0.97
N LEU A 208 -9.59 -13.57 0.71
CA LEU A 208 -10.39 -12.70 1.58
C LEU A 208 -11.84 -13.22 1.70
N LYS A 209 -12.44 -13.64 0.59
CA LYS A 209 -13.83 -14.15 0.60
C LYS A 209 -13.96 -15.49 1.31
N GLU A 210 -12.97 -16.38 1.21
CA GLU A 210 -12.91 -17.64 1.96
C GLU A 210 -12.86 -17.44 3.48
N LYS A 211 -12.35 -16.28 3.93
CA LYS A 211 -12.30 -15.86 5.34
C LYS A 211 -13.42 -14.90 5.74
N GLU A 212 -14.41 -14.71 4.87
CA GLU A 212 -15.56 -13.81 5.07
C GLU A 212 -15.18 -12.33 5.27
N ILE A 213 -13.96 -11.95 4.88
CA ILE A 213 -13.49 -10.57 4.98
C ILE A 213 -14.22 -9.69 3.94
N PRO A 214 -14.81 -8.54 4.34
CA PRO A 214 -15.40 -7.61 3.40
C PRO A 214 -14.37 -7.09 2.40
N ALA A 215 -14.64 -7.27 1.11
CA ALA A 215 -13.76 -6.81 0.05
C ALA A 215 -14.54 -6.35 -1.19
N ALA A 216 -14.03 -5.32 -1.86
CA ALA A 216 -14.48 -4.86 -3.17
C ALA A 216 -13.30 -4.96 -4.15
N MET A 217 -13.57 -5.45 -5.37
CA MET A 217 -12.56 -5.54 -6.43
C MET A 217 -13.11 -4.99 -7.73
N TYR A 218 -12.34 -4.10 -8.39
CA TYR A 218 -12.68 -3.45 -9.65
C TYR A 218 -11.61 -3.75 -10.69
N ILE A 219 -12.02 -4.31 -11.81
CA ILE A 219 -11.15 -4.66 -12.93
C ILE A 219 -11.53 -3.79 -14.11
N TYR A 220 -10.67 -2.84 -14.47
CA TYR A 220 -10.89 -1.94 -15.60
C TYR A 220 -10.43 -2.61 -16.90
N PRO A 221 -11.15 -2.44 -18.02
CA PRO A 221 -10.83 -3.14 -19.26
C PRO A 221 -9.44 -2.85 -19.81
N SER A 222 -8.87 -1.69 -19.50
CA SER A 222 -7.53 -1.29 -19.95
C SER A 222 -6.91 -0.26 -19.02
N GLY A 223 -5.61 -0.05 -19.14
CA GLY A 223 -4.83 0.89 -18.36
C GLY A 223 -3.41 0.39 -18.12
N GLY A 224 -3.18 -0.90 -18.32
CA GLY A 224 -1.89 -1.52 -18.03
C GLY A 224 -1.52 -1.39 -16.57
N HIS A 225 -0.23 -1.20 -16.31
CA HIS A 225 0.35 -1.13 -14.97
C HIS A 225 0.78 0.29 -14.59
N GLY A 226 0.69 0.65 -13.29
CA GLY A 226 1.35 1.85 -12.76
C GLY A 226 0.66 3.17 -13.09
N TRP A 227 -0.67 3.17 -13.24
CA TRP A 227 -1.40 4.39 -13.57
C TRP A 227 -1.58 5.35 -12.37
N GLY A 228 -1.75 4.86 -11.14
CA GLY A 228 -1.91 5.72 -9.96
C GLY A 228 -2.88 6.89 -10.18
N MET A 229 -2.44 8.12 -9.89
CA MET A 229 -3.22 9.35 -10.11
C MET A 229 -2.98 9.99 -11.48
N LYS A 230 -2.36 9.30 -12.45
CA LYS A 230 -2.10 9.88 -13.79
C LYS A 230 -3.39 10.21 -14.52
N ASP A 231 -3.46 11.40 -15.10
CA ASP A 231 -4.58 11.84 -15.94
C ASP A 231 -4.77 10.98 -17.20
N SER A 232 -3.71 10.28 -17.63
CA SER A 232 -3.77 9.35 -18.78
C SER A 232 -4.58 8.08 -18.51
N PHE A 233 -4.90 7.76 -17.25
CA PHE A 233 -5.75 6.62 -16.93
C PHE A 233 -7.22 6.94 -17.25
N LYS A 234 -7.77 6.28 -18.25
CA LYS A 234 -9.11 6.59 -18.79
C LYS A 234 -10.25 6.42 -17.77
N PHE A 235 -10.09 5.53 -16.80
CA PHE A 235 -11.10 5.21 -15.79
C PHE A 235 -10.80 5.86 -14.43
N ARG A 236 -9.99 6.93 -14.43
CA ARG A 236 -9.57 7.60 -13.19
C ARG A 236 -10.76 8.13 -12.39
N ASN A 237 -11.73 8.75 -13.05
CA ASN A 237 -12.89 9.33 -12.36
C ASN A 237 -13.79 8.25 -11.75
N GLU A 238 -14.06 7.18 -12.50
CA GLU A 238 -14.83 6.03 -12.04
C GLU A 238 -14.15 5.39 -10.84
N MET A 239 -12.84 5.16 -10.94
CA MET A 239 -12.04 4.59 -9.85
C MET A 239 -12.09 5.45 -8.57
N LEU A 240 -11.99 6.77 -8.69
CA LEU A 240 -12.08 7.67 -7.53
C LEU A 240 -13.49 7.68 -6.93
N MET A 241 -14.55 7.61 -7.76
CA MET A 241 -15.93 7.51 -7.27
C MET A 241 -16.17 6.18 -6.53
N GLU A 242 -15.68 5.07 -7.06
CA GLU A 242 -15.80 3.74 -6.45
C GLU A 242 -15.03 3.65 -5.13
N LEU A 243 -13.81 4.18 -5.09
CA LEU A 243 -13.03 4.25 -3.86
C LEU A 243 -13.72 5.13 -2.80
N LYS A 244 -14.23 6.29 -3.20
CA LYS A 244 -15.00 7.17 -2.31
C LYS A 244 -16.25 6.46 -1.77
N ALA A 245 -17.03 5.80 -2.63
CA ALA A 245 -18.20 5.05 -2.23
C ALA A 245 -17.85 3.94 -1.23
N TRP A 246 -16.77 3.20 -1.50
CA TRP A 246 -16.30 2.15 -0.59
C TRP A 246 -15.84 2.72 0.79
N LEU A 247 -15.11 3.83 0.81
CA LEU A 247 -14.70 4.52 2.04
C LEU A 247 -15.88 4.99 2.90
N MET A 248 -17.07 5.15 2.32
CA MET A 248 -18.29 5.53 3.04
C MET A 248 -19.05 4.33 3.64
N THR A 249 -18.60 3.09 3.42
CA THR A 249 -19.29 1.88 3.93
C THR A 249 -18.93 1.54 5.38
N PHE A 250 -18.01 2.25 6.02
CA PHE A 250 -17.57 2.00 7.39
C PHE A 250 -17.04 3.28 8.07
#